data_0b016dbe038de6c4c0a713163032095d
#
_entry.id   0b016dbe038de6c4c0a713163032095d
#
_cell.length_a   1.000
_cell.length_b   1.000
_cell.length_c   1.000
_cell.angle_alpha   90.00
_cell.angle_beta   90.00
_cell.angle_gamma   90.00
#
_symmetry.space_group_name_H-M   'P 1'
#
loop_
_entity.id
_entity.type
_entity.pdbx_description
1 polymer ?
#
loop_
_entity_poly.entity_id
_entity_poly.type
_entity_poly.pdbx_seq_one_letter_code
_entity_poly.pdbx_strand_id
1 'polypeptide(L)'
;MTQLAAARTNPSIIMVVGVGGAGGNAVNHMWNLGIKGVDFMVCNTDQQALDKSPVELKVRLGSEGLGAGNDPENGRKAAIESLDVVRQRFEASGTKMVFITAGMGGGTGTGASPVIAKLAKEMGMLTVGIVTSPLAVEGKIRYEQAFRGIEELRQNVDSLLIINNENILEIYGRLALKQAFGKADDILASAAKGIAEIITVESDLVNVDFADVSKVMRDSGRAHMSVATAEGDNRAEAVAEASLHSPLLDHNLISGARNILLNISVANAEELMYEEVVRILEYIQAHASVQDDNGVIHNANIIW
;
A
#
# COMPACT_ATOMS: atom_id res chain seq x y z
N MET A 1 -27.19 20.87 5.91
CA MET A 1 -27.82 20.02 4.86
C MET A 1 -27.01 18.73 4.80
N THR A 2 -27.57 17.69 5.36
CA THR A 2 -26.95 16.37 5.50
C THR A 2 -27.01 15.69 4.12
N GLN A 3 -25.90 15.56 3.44
CA GLN A 3 -25.82 14.65 2.30
C GLN A 3 -25.94 13.24 2.86
N LEU A 4 -27.10 12.60 2.62
CA LEU A 4 -27.24 11.17 2.79
C LEU A 4 -26.18 10.51 1.90
N ALA A 5 -25.27 9.76 2.53
CA ALA A 5 -24.39 8.84 1.84
C ALA A 5 -25.32 7.85 1.10
N ALA A 6 -25.34 7.94 -0.22
CA ALA A 6 -26.01 6.96 -1.04
C ALA A 6 -25.37 5.60 -0.73
N ALA A 7 -26.16 4.67 -0.22
CA ALA A 7 -25.72 3.29 -0.02
C ALA A 7 -25.12 2.80 -1.34
N ARG A 8 -23.84 2.42 -1.31
CA ARG A 8 -23.16 1.86 -2.49
C ARG A 8 -23.92 0.61 -2.91
N THR A 9 -24.36 0.54 -4.15
CA THR A 9 -25.16 -0.55 -4.69
C THR A 9 -24.37 -1.86 -4.84
N ASN A 10 -23.03 -1.82 -4.75
CA ASN A 10 -22.16 -3.00 -4.69
C ASN A 10 -21.01 -2.76 -3.71
N PRO A 11 -20.76 -3.68 -2.75
CA PRO A 11 -19.57 -3.64 -1.90
C PRO A 11 -18.31 -3.81 -2.76
N SER A 12 -17.22 -3.11 -2.39
CA SER A 12 -15.94 -3.29 -3.07
C SER A 12 -15.32 -4.64 -2.71
N ILE A 13 -14.65 -5.26 -3.67
CA ILE A 13 -13.85 -6.47 -3.40
C ILE A 13 -12.49 -6.15 -2.75
N ILE A 14 -12.16 -4.85 -2.65
CA ILE A 14 -10.90 -4.35 -2.10
C ILE A 14 -11.18 -3.58 -0.83
N MET A 15 -10.45 -3.88 0.24
CA MET A 15 -10.51 -3.15 1.51
C MET A 15 -9.13 -2.62 1.92
N VAL A 16 -9.10 -1.39 2.41
CA VAL A 16 -7.89 -0.79 3.02
C VAL A 16 -8.10 -0.73 4.53
N VAL A 17 -7.22 -1.41 5.26
CA VAL A 17 -7.27 -1.52 6.72
C VAL A 17 -6.13 -0.72 7.33
N GLY A 18 -6.46 0.34 8.05
CA GLY A 18 -5.49 1.14 8.81
C GLY A 18 -5.32 0.59 10.22
N VAL A 19 -4.12 0.17 10.56
CA VAL A 19 -3.81 -0.44 11.87
C VAL A 19 -2.96 0.50 12.72
N GLY A 20 -3.45 0.83 13.91
CA GLY A 20 -2.80 1.76 14.82
C GLY A 20 -2.93 3.23 14.39
N GLY A 21 -2.18 4.12 15.05
CA GLY A 21 -2.29 5.56 14.83
C GLY A 21 -1.91 5.99 13.42
N ALA A 22 -0.72 5.63 12.96
CA ALA A 22 -0.23 6.02 11.63
C ALA A 22 -1.05 5.36 10.51
N GLY A 23 -1.37 4.06 10.61
CA GLY A 23 -2.23 3.40 9.63
C GLY A 23 -3.63 4.01 9.57
N GLY A 24 -4.20 4.34 10.74
CA GLY A 24 -5.48 5.05 10.82
C GLY A 24 -5.44 6.43 10.17
N ASN A 25 -4.36 7.20 10.35
CA ASN A 25 -4.18 8.50 9.72
C ASN A 25 -4.10 8.38 8.19
N ALA A 26 -3.34 7.41 7.69
CA ALA A 26 -3.23 7.15 6.25
C ALA A 26 -4.61 6.79 5.65
N VAL A 27 -5.38 5.93 6.30
CA VAL A 27 -6.74 5.58 5.84
C VAL A 27 -7.70 6.77 5.93
N ASN A 28 -7.63 7.58 6.99
CA ASN A 28 -8.41 8.82 7.09
C ASN A 28 -8.08 9.78 5.94
N HIS A 29 -6.81 9.86 5.57
CA HIS A 29 -6.37 10.68 4.44
C HIS A 29 -6.94 10.14 3.11
N MET A 30 -6.86 8.84 2.86
CA MET A 30 -7.44 8.17 1.69
C MET A 30 -8.95 8.38 1.59
N TRP A 31 -9.65 8.29 2.73
CA TRP A 31 -11.08 8.58 2.82
C TRP A 31 -11.38 10.02 2.41
N ASN A 32 -10.63 10.99 2.92
CA ASN A 32 -10.81 12.40 2.60
C ASN A 32 -10.49 12.73 1.13
N LEU A 33 -9.56 12.01 0.51
CA LEU A 33 -9.28 12.10 -0.94
C LEU A 33 -10.41 11.52 -1.79
N GLY A 34 -11.36 10.79 -1.20
CA GLY A 34 -12.48 10.21 -1.90
C GLY A 34 -12.10 9.10 -2.89
N ILE A 35 -11.07 8.31 -2.56
CA ILE A 35 -10.63 7.17 -3.39
C ILE A 35 -11.81 6.23 -3.59
N LYS A 36 -12.12 5.93 -4.86
CA LYS A 36 -13.25 5.08 -5.25
C LYS A 36 -12.81 3.61 -5.42
N GLY A 37 -13.78 2.71 -5.41
CA GLY A 37 -13.54 1.30 -5.70
C GLY A 37 -12.90 0.52 -4.55
N VAL A 38 -12.76 1.14 -3.37
CA VAL A 38 -12.23 0.50 -2.16
C VAL A 38 -13.13 0.79 -0.96
N ASP A 39 -13.20 -0.15 -0.03
CA ASP A 39 -13.79 0.05 1.29
C ASP A 39 -12.68 0.32 2.31
N PHE A 40 -13.02 1.01 3.40
CA PHE A 40 -12.06 1.42 4.41
C PHE A 40 -12.46 0.89 5.78
N MET A 41 -11.45 0.41 6.53
CA MET A 41 -11.59 0.01 7.93
C MET A 41 -10.43 0.55 8.74
N VAL A 42 -10.69 1.00 9.96
CA VAL A 42 -9.65 1.41 10.92
C VAL A 42 -9.69 0.52 12.14
N CYS A 43 -8.53 0.01 12.54
CA CYS A 43 -8.32 -0.87 13.68
C CYS A 43 -7.34 -0.20 14.65
N ASN A 44 -7.72 -0.01 15.91
CA ASN A 44 -6.82 0.60 16.90
C ASN A 44 -7.14 0.08 18.31
N THR A 45 -6.12 0.07 19.18
CA THR A 45 -6.25 -0.16 20.63
C THR A 45 -6.67 1.09 21.38
N ASP A 46 -6.58 2.27 20.74
CA ASP A 46 -6.96 3.57 21.29
C ASP A 46 -8.34 3.99 20.79
N GLN A 47 -9.31 4.03 21.73
CA GLN A 47 -10.69 4.41 21.40
C GLN A 47 -10.79 5.87 20.93
N GLN A 48 -10.01 6.78 21.51
CA GLN A 48 -10.06 8.20 21.11
C GLN A 48 -9.60 8.43 19.67
N ALA A 49 -8.61 7.64 19.22
CA ALA A 49 -8.16 7.67 17.83
C ALA A 49 -9.24 7.17 16.87
N LEU A 50 -9.97 6.13 17.26
CA LEU A 50 -11.10 5.62 16.47
C LEU A 50 -12.25 6.62 16.39
N ASP A 51 -12.58 7.29 17.50
CA ASP A 51 -13.68 8.26 17.55
C ASP A 51 -13.44 9.46 16.64
N LYS A 52 -12.19 9.87 16.49
CA LYS A 52 -11.78 10.97 15.59
C LYS A 52 -11.76 10.60 14.11
N SER A 53 -11.75 9.33 13.78
CA SER A 53 -11.71 8.88 12.39
C SER A 53 -13.04 9.17 11.67
N PRO A 54 -13.03 9.68 10.43
CA PRO A 54 -14.24 9.83 9.62
C PRO A 54 -14.70 8.51 9.00
N VAL A 55 -13.88 7.46 9.04
CA VAL A 55 -14.19 6.13 8.49
C VAL A 55 -15.29 5.48 9.31
N GLU A 56 -16.31 4.94 8.64
CA GLU A 56 -17.47 4.35 9.31
C GLU A 56 -17.14 3.00 9.97
N LEU A 57 -16.36 2.15 9.27
CA LEU A 57 -16.01 0.83 9.76
C LEU A 57 -14.80 0.92 10.69
N LYS A 58 -15.09 0.79 11.99
CA LYS A 58 -14.10 0.90 13.07
C LYS A 58 -14.07 -0.39 13.88
N VAL A 59 -12.87 -0.86 14.20
CA VAL A 59 -12.67 -2.01 15.07
C VAL A 59 -11.74 -1.60 16.21
N ARG A 60 -12.26 -1.61 17.44
CA ARG A 60 -11.43 -1.49 18.62
C ARG A 60 -10.76 -2.83 18.87
N LEU A 61 -9.44 -2.82 18.97
CA LEU A 61 -8.63 -3.98 19.31
C LEU A 61 -8.45 -4.06 20.83
N GLY A 62 -8.77 -5.22 21.39
CA GLY A 62 -8.76 -5.46 22.82
C GLY A 62 -9.91 -4.78 23.57
N SER A 63 -9.96 -4.99 24.88
CA SER A 63 -11.06 -4.57 25.75
C SER A 63 -10.89 -3.19 26.38
N GLU A 64 -9.64 -2.73 26.60
CA GLU A 64 -9.35 -1.57 27.44
C GLU A 64 -9.55 -0.21 26.75
N GLY A 65 -9.19 -0.07 25.47
CA GLY A 65 -9.34 1.18 24.71
C GLY A 65 -8.31 2.27 25.01
N LEU A 66 -7.25 1.95 25.78
CA LEU A 66 -6.24 2.90 26.27
C LEU A 66 -4.97 2.97 25.41
N GLY A 67 -4.94 2.23 24.30
CA GLY A 67 -3.72 2.11 23.47
C GLY A 67 -2.81 0.97 23.92
N ALA A 68 -1.76 0.71 23.14
CA ALA A 68 -0.81 -0.39 23.39
C ALA A 68 0.43 0.03 24.19
N GLY A 69 0.51 1.29 24.65
CA GLY A 69 1.64 1.78 25.45
C GLY A 69 3.00 1.70 24.75
N ASN A 70 3.05 1.82 23.43
CA ASN A 70 4.24 1.65 22.58
C ASN A 70 4.90 0.25 22.69
N ASP A 71 4.15 -0.75 23.14
CA ASP A 71 4.57 -2.14 23.25
C ASP A 71 3.87 -2.98 22.16
N PRO A 72 4.63 -3.55 21.18
CA PRO A 72 4.07 -4.39 20.14
C PRO A 72 3.38 -5.64 20.67
N GLU A 73 3.82 -6.20 21.78
CA GLU A 73 3.19 -7.39 22.37
C GLU A 73 1.77 -7.10 22.88
N ASN A 74 1.55 -5.90 23.44
CA ASN A 74 0.21 -5.47 23.83
C ASN A 74 -0.69 -5.27 22.60
N GLY A 75 -0.14 -4.68 21.50
CA GLY A 75 -0.86 -4.56 20.24
C GLY A 75 -1.24 -5.91 19.66
N ARG A 76 -0.33 -6.88 19.70
CA ARG A 76 -0.54 -8.25 19.25
C ARG A 76 -1.66 -8.95 20.05
N LYS A 77 -1.58 -8.91 21.37
CA LYS A 77 -2.61 -9.51 22.26
C LYS A 77 -3.99 -8.91 21.99
N ALA A 78 -4.08 -7.58 21.90
CA ALA A 78 -5.33 -6.88 21.60
C ALA A 78 -5.91 -7.29 20.25
N ALA A 79 -5.07 -7.48 19.22
CA ALA A 79 -5.52 -7.98 17.93
C ALA A 79 -6.05 -9.41 18.01
N ILE A 80 -5.37 -10.30 18.75
CA ILE A 80 -5.80 -11.69 18.94
C ILE A 80 -7.17 -11.75 19.63
N GLU A 81 -7.39 -10.95 20.69
CA GLU A 81 -8.68 -10.85 21.35
C GLU A 81 -9.82 -10.42 20.43
N SER A 82 -9.51 -9.65 19.39
CA SER A 82 -10.50 -9.05 18.50
C SER A 82 -10.59 -9.74 17.13
N LEU A 83 -9.89 -10.87 16.92
CA LEU A 83 -9.83 -11.55 15.62
C LEU A 83 -11.20 -11.91 15.06
N ASP A 84 -12.13 -12.38 15.92
CA ASP A 84 -13.47 -12.76 15.47
C ASP A 84 -14.27 -11.55 14.96
N VAL A 85 -14.06 -10.38 15.56
CA VAL A 85 -14.72 -9.15 15.11
C VAL A 85 -14.15 -8.74 13.74
N VAL A 86 -12.83 -8.79 13.56
CA VAL A 86 -12.17 -8.48 12.28
C VAL A 86 -12.63 -9.47 11.19
N ARG A 87 -12.67 -10.76 11.52
CA ARG A 87 -13.17 -11.83 10.61
C ARG A 87 -14.57 -11.54 10.11
N GLN A 88 -15.50 -11.24 11.02
CA GLN A 88 -16.87 -10.91 10.69
C GLN A 88 -16.98 -9.69 9.76
N ARG A 89 -16.09 -8.69 9.92
CA ARG A 89 -16.07 -7.53 9.04
C ARG A 89 -15.60 -7.87 7.63
N PHE A 90 -14.59 -8.71 7.50
CA PHE A 90 -14.13 -9.21 6.20
C PHE A 90 -15.20 -10.06 5.50
N GLU A 91 -15.85 -10.94 6.23
CA GLU A 91 -16.94 -11.79 5.69
C GLU A 91 -18.14 -10.95 5.21
N ALA A 92 -18.56 -9.97 6.01
CA ALA A 92 -19.70 -9.12 5.71
C ALA A 92 -19.47 -8.22 4.48
N SER A 93 -18.21 -7.83 4.21
CA SER A 93 -17.87 -6.98 3.06
C SER A 93 -17.64 -7.76 1.76
N GLY A 94 -17.46 -9.08 1.80
CA GLY A 94 -17.12 -9.87 0.61
C GLY A 94 -15.73 -9.55 0.04
N THR A 95 -14.83 -9.04 0.88
CA THR A 95 -13.47 -8.64 0.51
C THR A 95 -12.69 -9.81 -0.08
N LYS A 96 -12.02 -9.59 -1.22
CA LYS A 96 -11.11 -10.53 -1.87
C LYS A 96 -9.65 -10.07 -1.82
N MET A 97 -9.42 -8.78 -1.66
CA MET A 97 -8.10 -8.17 -1.53
C MET A 97 -8.08 -7.19 -0.37
N VAL A 98 -7.04 -7.25 0.43
CA VAL A 98 -6.88 -6.36 1.56
C VAL A 98 -5.50 -5.69 1.54
N PHE A 99 -5.50 -4.37 1.68
CA PHE A 99 -4.32 -3.59 2.00
C PHE A 99 -4.25 -3.39 3.51
N ILE A 100 -3.15 -3.81 4.12
CA ILE A 100 -2.86 -3.57 5.54
C ILE A 100 -1.86 -2.42 5.61
N THR A 101 -2.29 -1.26 6.10
CA THR A 101 -1.40 -0.12 6.29
C THR A 101 -1.13 0.16 7.76
N ALA A 102 0.14 0.34 8.10
CA ALA A 102 0.59 0.60 9.47
C ALA A 102 1.91 1.39 9.48
N GLY A 103 2.09 2.21 10.52
CA GLY A 103 3.42 2.73 10.86
C GLY A 103 4.10 1.76 11.82
N MET A 104 5.29 1.30 11.44
CA MET A 104 6.06 0.35 12.22
C MET A 104 6.92 1.07 13.26
N GLY A 105 7.18 0.39 14.38
CA GLY A 105 7.96 0.92 15.51
C GLY A 105 7.13 1.34 16.72
N GLY A 106 5.81 1.48 16.57
CA GLY A 106 4.88 1.70 17.69
C GLY A 106 4.28 0.38 18.22
N GLY A 107 3.38 0.46 19.19
CA GLY A 107 2.75 -0.73 19.77
C GLY A 107 1.71 -1.37 18.86
N THR A 108 0.62 -0.66 18.58
CA THR A 108 -0.54 -1.21 17.84
C THR A 108 -0.19 -1.58 16.40
N GLY A 109 0.39 -0.62 15.62
CA GLY A 109 0.71 -0.87 14.21
C GLY A 109 1.65 -2.05 14.03
N THR A 110 2.72 -2.11 14.84
CA THR A 110 3.75 -3.15 14.76
C THR A 110 3.23 -4.52 15.19
N GLY A 111 2.48 -4.57 16.30
CA GLY A 111 2.04 -5.84 16.86
C GLY A 111 0.76 -6.40 16.26
N ALA A 112 -0.19 -5.53 15.90
CA ALA A 112 -1.50 -5.98 15.42
C ALA A 112 -1.53 -6.24 13.90
N SER A 113 -0.76 -5.51 13.09
CA SER A 113 -0.80 -5.67 11.63
C SER A 113 -0.43 -7.07 11.14
N PRO A 114 0.59 -7.78 11.70
CA PRO A 114 0.88 -9.15 11.29
C PRO A 114 -0.25 -10.12 11.63
N VAL A 115 -0.93 -9.92 12.76
CA VAL A 115 -2.05 -10.76 13.21
C VAL A 115 -3.25 -10.62 12.28
N ILE A 116 -3.60 -9.38 11.91
CA ILE A 116 -4.70 -9.10 11.00
C ILE A 116 -4.37 -9.58 9.58
N ALA A 117 -3.13 -9.38 9.13
CA ALA A 117 -2.66 -9.86 7.83
C ALA A 117 -2.74 -11.39 7.73
N LYS A 118 -2.28 -12.10 8.76
CA LYS A 118 -2.37 -13.55 8.84
C LYS A 118 -3.82 -14.03 8.71
N LEU A 119 -4.74 -13.42 9.45
CA LEU A 119 -6.17 -13.73 9.34
C LEU A 119 -6.68 -13.55 7.91
N ALA A 120 -6.38 -12.42 7.26
CA ALA A 120 -6.81 -12.15 5.90
C ALA A 120 -6.25 -13.18 4.90
N LYS A 121 -4.96 -13.54 5.03
CA LYS A 121 -4.33 -14.57 4.19
C LYS A 121 -4.93 -15.96 4.42
N GLU A 122 -5.21 -16.34 5.67
CA GLU A 122 -5.90 -17.60 6.01
C GLU A 122 -7.34 -17.66 5.47
N MET A 123 -8.00 -16.52 5.32
CA MET A 123 -9.32 -16.41 4.66
C MET A 123 -9.22 -16.43 3.12
N GLY A 124 -8.04 -16.58 2.54
CA GLY A 124 -7.81 -16.66 1.09
C GLY A 124 -7.76 -15.32 0.37
N MET A 125 -7.77 -14.20 1.09
CA MET A 125 -7.66 -12.87 0.49
C MET A 125 -6.25 -12.63 -0.05
N LEU A 126 -6.15 -11.90 -1.16
CA LEU A 126 -4.87 -11.31 -1.57
C LEU A 126 -4.48 -10.23 -0.56
N THR A 127 -3.41 -10.46 0.19
CA THR A 127 -3.03 -9.63 1.31
C THR A 127 -1.75 -8.84 1.00
N VAL A 128 -1.87 -7.52 0.97
CA VAL A 128 -0.78 -6.60 0.65
C VAL A 128 -0.48 -5.70 1.84
N GLY A 129 0.75 -5.73 2.31
CA GLY A 129 1.22 -4.80 3.35
C GLY A 129 1.78 -3.53 2.72
N ILE A 130 1.37 -2.36 3.21
CA ILE A 130 1.96 -1.06 2.84
C ILE A 130 2.28 -0.33 4.14
N VAL A 131 3.56 -0.31 4.52
CA VAL A 131 3.97 0.16 5.84
C VAL A 131 5.08 1.19 5.77
N THR A 132 5.16 2.03 6.80
CA THR A 132 6.26 2.99 6.96
C THR A 132 7.24 2.51 8.02
N SER A 133 8.55 2.69 7.77
CA SER A 133 9.59 2.52 8.79
C SER A 133 9.86 3.83 9.51
N PRO A 134 10.21 3.81 10.82
CA PRO A 134 10.53 5.02 11.57
C PRO A 134 11.86 5.64 11.11
N LEU A 135 12.06 6.92 11.44
CA LEU A 135 13.36 7.59 11.31
C LEU A 135 14.35 7.02 12.33
N ALA A 136 15.64 6.95 11.98
CA ALA A 136 16.70 6.51 12.89
C ALA A 136 16.78 7.39 14.15
N VAL A 137 16.49 8.68 14.04
CA VAL A 137 16.45 9.63 15.17
C VAL A 137 15.34 9.37 16.17
N GLU A 138 14.32 8.55 15.85
CA GLU A 138 13.25 8.16 16.77
C GLU A 138 13.72 7.17 17.86
N GLY A 139 14.95 6.69 17.74
CA GLY A 139 15.64 5.88 18.73
C GLY A 139 15.71 4.39 18.40
N LYS A 140 16.78 3.77 18.91
CA LYS A 140 17.14 2.38 18.60
C LYS A 140 16.03 1.37 18.92
N ILE A 141 15.34 1.54 20.04
CA ILE A 141 14.26 0.62 20.45
C ILE A 141 13.13 0.60 19.42
N ARG A 142 12.72 1.78 18.97
CA ARG A 142 11.65 1.92 17.97
C ARG A 142 12.04 1.33 16.63
N TYR A 143 13.28 1.54 16.23
CA TYR A 143 13.84 0.97 15.00
C TYR A 143 13.87 -0.56 15.04
N GLU A 144 14.37 -1.14 16.14
CA GLU A 144 14.39 -2.61 16.33
C GLU A 144 13.00 -3.22 16.38
N GLN A 145 12.03 -2.56 17.03
CA GLN A 145 10.64 -2.97 17.03
C GLN A 145 10.06 -2.98 15.63
N ALA A 146 10.32 -1.90 14.86
CA ALA A 146 9.88 -1.81 13.47
C ALA A 146 10.43 -2.95 12.62
N PHE A 147 11.74 -3.21 12.71
CA PHE A 147 12.39 -4.27 11.94
C PHE A 147 11.76 -5.64 12.23
N ARG A 148 11.57 -5.98 13.51
CA ARG A 148 10.93 -7.26 13.89
C ARG A 148 9.49 -7.35 13.39
N GLY A 149 8.71 -6.27 13.52
CA GLY A 149 7.32 -6.24 13.06
C GLY A 149 7.20 -6.33 11.54
N ILE A 150 8.11 -5.70 10.80
CA ILE A 150 8.20 -5.81 9.33
C ILE A 150 8.50 -7.25 8.92
N GLU A 151 9.46 -7.91 9.56
CA GLU A 151 9.80 -9.32 9.28
C GLU A 151 8.62 -10.26 9.60
N GLU A 152 7.90 -10.02 10.70
CA GLU A 152 6.71 -10.80 11.02
C GLU A 152 5.58 -10.54 10.02
N LEU A 153 5.36 -9.29 9.63
CA LEU A 153 4.34 -8.94 8.63
C LEU A 153 4.66 -9.57 7.27
N ARG A 154 5.93 -9.54 6.85
CA ARG A 154 6.40 -10.13 5.59
C ARG A 154 6.02 -11.60 5.42
N GLN A 155 6.02 -12.36 6.52
CA GLN A 155 5.63 -13.77 6.51
C GLN A 155 4.11 -13.97 6.39
N ASN A 156 3.33 -12.93 6.65
CA ASN A 156 1.87 -12.99 6.73
C ASN A 156 1.16 -12.21 5.60
N VAL A 157 1.90 -11.66 4.64
CA VAL A 157 1.34 -11.01 3.46
C VAL A 157 1.81 -11.70 2.18
N ASP A 158 1.13 -11.46 1.07
CA ASP A 158 1.55 -11.91 -0.26
C ASP A 158 2.60 -10.96 -0.85
N SER A 159 2.40 -9.67 -0.64
CA SER A 159 3.28 -8.60 -1.12
C SER A 159 3.48 -7.55 -0.03
N LEU A 160 4.70 -7.06 0.15
CA LEU A 160 5.04 -6.05 1.15
C LEU A 160 5.76 -4.87 0.51
N LEU A 161 5.14 -3.70 0.61
CA LEU A 161 5.73 -2.42 0.26
C LEU A 161 6.16 -1.71 1.55
N ILE A 162 7.44 -1.35 1.64
CA ILE A 162 8.02 -0.62 2.78
C ILE A 162 8.40 0.78 2.32
N ILE A 163 7.82 1.78 2.93
CA ILE A 163 8.14 3.19 2.69
C ILE A 163 9.08 3.66 3.79
N ASN A 164 10.29 4.04 3.39
CA ASN A 164 11.28 4.51 4.33
C ASN A 164 11.08 6.01 4.62
N ASN A 165 10.81 6.35 5.88
CA ASN A 165 10.65 7.76 6.29
C ASN A 165 11.95 8.56 6.14
N GLU A 166 13.13 7.94 6.11
CA GLU A 166 14.39 8.62 5.78
C GLU A 166 14.35 9.22 4.38
N ASN A 167 13.84 8.47 3.40
CA ASN A 167 13.71 8.97 2.03
C ASN A 167 12.72 10.15 1.95
N ILE A 168 11.65 10.10 2.76
CA ILE A 168 10.70 11.22 2.87
C ILE A 168 11.40 12.44 3.48
N LEU A 169 12.24 12.24 4.48
CA LEU A 169 13.01 13.33 5.10
C LEU A 169 14.00 13.96 4.12
N GLU A 170 14.68 13.18 3.31
CA GLU A 170 15.61 13.68 2.29
C GLU A 170 14.89 14.56 1.26
N ILE A 171 13.72 14.15 0.79
CA ILE A 171 12.96 14.86 -0.25
C ILE A 171 12.23 16.07 0.34
N TYR A 172 11.60 15.88 1.48
CA TYR A 172 10.61 16.82 2.04
C TYR A 172 11.03 17.45 3.38
N GLY A 173 12.27 17.24 3.82
CA GLY A 173 12.75 17.68 5.15
C GLY A 173 12.73 19.19 5.41
N ARG A 174 12.50 20.01 4.38
CA ARG A 174 12.30 21.46 4.50
C ARG A 174 10.85 21.88 4.71
N LEU A 175 9.91 20.96 4.67
CA LEU A 175 8.50 21.22 4.93
C LEU A 175 8.21 21.32 6.42
N ALA A 176 7.11 22.00 6.78
CA ALA A 176 6.61 21.97 8.14
C ALA A 176 6.24 20.50 8.52
N LEU A 177 6.43 20.13 9.79
CA LEU A 177 6.26 18.76 10.29
C LEU A 177 4.93 18.13 9.86
N LYS A 178 3.83 18.86 9.98
CA LYS A 178 2.50 18.39 9.55
C LYS A 178 2.44 18.10 8.05
N GLN A 179 3.13 18.92 7.24
CA GLN A 179 3.18 18.73 5.79
C GLN A 179 4.05 17.54 5.41
N ALA A 180 5.16 17.33 6.10
CA ALA A 180 6.04 16.17 5.88
C ALA A 180 5.32 14.83 6.18
N PHE A 181 4.60 14.74 7.31
CA PHE A 181 3.76 13.58 7.60
C PHE A 181 2.61 13.42 6.59
N GLY A 182 2.00 14.52 6.15
CA GLY A 182 1.01 14.48 5.07
C GLY A 182 1.57 13.87 3.78
N LYS A 183 2.87 14.09 3.47
CA LYS A 183 3.53 13.47 2.32
C LYS A 183 3.71 11.96 2.49
N ALA A 184 3.99 11.47 3.69
CA ALA A 184 3.98 10.04 3.97
C ALA A 184 2.59 9.41 3.71
N ASP A 185 1.54 10.08 4.18
CA ASP A 185 0.15 9.64 3.96
C ASP A 185 -0.23 9.72 2.47
N ASP A 186 0.23 10.76 1.72
CA ASP A 186 0.06 10.87 0.27
C ASP A 186 0.67 9.68 -0.47
N ILE A 187 1.86 9.23 -0.06
CA ILE A 187 2.56 8.10 -0.68
C ILE A 187 1.83 6.79 -0.41
N LEU A 188 1.42 6.56 0.85
CA LEU A 188 0.61 5.39 1.21
C LEU A 188 -0.70 5.36 0.43
N ALA A 189 -1.36 6.52 0.29
CA ALA A 189 -2.59 6.66 -0.47
C ALA A 189 -2.37 6.39 -1.97
N SER A 190 -1.30 6.93 -2.54
CA SER A 190 -0.97 6.72 -3.96
C SER A 190 -0.66 5.25 -4.25
N ALA A 191 0.02 4.56 -3.33
CA ALA A 191 0.31 3.14 -3.46
C ALA A 191 -0.97 2.28 -3.47
N ALA A 192 -1.83 2.46 -2.48
CA ALA A 192 -3.10 1.72 -2.41
C ALA A 192 -4.02 2.07 -3.60
N LYS A 193 -4.10 3.37 -3.94
CA LYS A 193 -4.90 3.87 -5.06
C LYS A 193 -4.42 3.29 -6.39
N GLY A 194 -3.11 3.37 -6.67
CA GLY A 194 -2.55 2.91 -7.94
C GLY A 194 -2.84 1.43 -8.22
N ILE A 195 -2.68 0.56 -7.20
CA ILE A 195 -2.99 -0.86 -7.35
C ILE A 195 -4.51 -1.08 -7.46
N ALA A 196 -5.31 -0.36 -6.67
CA ALA A 196 -6.77 -0.48 -6.72
C ALA A 196 -7.35 -0.02 -8.06
N GLU A 197 -6.85 1.07 -8.62
CA GLU A 197 -7.30 1.60 -9.92
C GLU A 197 -7.06 0.65 -11.07
N ILE A 198 -5.97 -0.12 -11.08
CA ILE A 198 -5.72 -1.15 -12.08
C ILE A 198 -6.85 -2.18 -12.13
N ILE A 199 -7.47 -2.48 -10.97
CA ILE A 199 -8.55 -3.47 -10.86
C ILE A 199 -9.94 -2.85 -11.07
N THR A 200 -10.12 -1.59 -10.65
CA THR A 200 -11.45 -0.97 -10.49
C THR A 200 -11.81 0.03 -11.57
N VAL A 201 -10.81 0.52 -12.31
CA VAL A 201 -11.04 1.45 -13.42
C VAL A 201 -11.10 0.65 -14.72
N GLU A 202 -12.28 0.64 -15.34
CA GLU A 202 -12.43 0.07 -16.67
C GLU A 202 -11.70 0.95 -17.69
N SER A 203 -10.88 0.33 -18.53
CA SER A 203 -10.23 0.96 -19.66
C SER A 203 -10.88 0.52 -20.98
N ASP A 204 -11.04 1.44 -21.91
CA ASP A 204 -11.56 1.12 -23.26
C ASP A 204 -10.54 0.33 -24.11
N LEU A 205 -9.27 0.27 -23.69
CA LEU A 205 -8.19 -0.33 -24.48
C LEU A 205 -7.69 -1.66 -23.91
N VAL A 206 -7.26 -1.67 -22.64
CA VAL A 206 -6.72 -2.86 -21.98
C VAL A 206 -7.28 -2.92 -20.57
N ASN A 207 -7.91 -4.03 -20.23
CA ASN A 207 -8.43 -4.27 -18.90
C ASN A 207 -7.62 -5.36 -18.21
N VAL A 208 -7.10 -5.04 -17.03
CA VAL A 208 -6.44 -5.99 -16.14
C VAL A 208 -7.45 -6.39 -15.07
N ASP A 209 -7.78 -7.66 -15.02
CA ASP A 209 -8.74 -8.14 -14.04
C ASP A 209 -8.08 -8.48 -12.68
N PHE A 210 -8.91 -8.73 -11.68
CA PHE A 210 -8.43 -9.11 -10.35
C PHE A 210 -7.59 -10.40 -10.35
N ALA A 211 -7.87 -11.34 -11.27
CA ALA A 211 -7.14 -12.60 -11.33
C ALA A 211 -5.71 -12.40 -11.83
N ASP A 212 -5.50 -11.48 -12.78
CA ASP A 212 -4.19 -11.10 -13.30
C ASP A 212 -3.35 -10.43 -12.21
N VAL A 213 -3.92 -9.44 -11.51
CA VAL A 213 -3.25 -8.78 -10.37
C VAL A 213 -2.93 -9.78 -9.27
N SER A 214 -3.89 -10.64 -8.93
CA SER A 214 -3.70 -11.67 -7.90
C SER A 214 -2.58 -12.63 -8.26
N LYS A 215 -2.46 -13.04 -9.51
CA LYS A 215 -1.41 -13.95 -10.01
C LYS A 215 -0.02 -13.33 -9.86
N VAL A 216 0.11 -12.03 -10.15
CA VAL A 216 1.39 -11.31 -10.05
C VAL A 216 1.78 -11.03 -8.61
N MET A 217 0.82 -10.66 -7.76
CA MET A 217 1.10 -10.20 -6.40
C MET A 217 1.10 -11.31 -5.35
N ARG A 218 0.47 -12.46 -5.61
CA ARG A 218 0.42 -13.57 -4.66
C ARG A 218 1.81 -14.15 -4.45
N ASP A 219 2.20 -14.24 -3.15
CA ASP A 219 3.50 -14.71 -2.68
C ASP A 219 4.70 -14.03 -3.39
N SER A 220 4.50 -12.78 -3.86
CA SER A 220 5.54 -12.00 -4.54
C SER A 220 6.64 -11.50 -3.59
N GLY A 221 6.37 -11.45 -2.29
CA GLY A 221 7.33 -11.04 -1.29
C GLY A 221 7.48 -9.51 -1.23
N ARG A 222 8.70 -9.00 -1.45
CA ARG A 222 8.96 -7.56 -1.42
C ARG A 222 8.48 -6.90 -2.72
N ALA A 223 7.70 -5.85 -2.58
CA ALA A 223 7.27 -5.00 -3.69
C ALA A 223 7.91 -3.62 -3.62
N HIS A 224 8.05 -3.01 -4.78
CA HIS A 224 8.42 -1.62 -4.93
C HIS A 224 7.36 -0.92 -5.77
N MET A 225 7.16 0.36 -5.52
CA MET A 225 6.22 1.17 -6.27
C MET A 225 6.83 2.53 -6.59
N SER A 226 6.53 3.02 -7.77
CA SER A 226 6.85 4.39 -8.16
C SER A 226 5.69 5.00 -8.93
N VAL A 227 5.63 6.33 -8.93
CA VAL A 227 4.69 7.12 -9.72
C VAL A 227 5.50 8.25 -10.34
N ALA A 228 5.33 8.44 -11.64
CA ALA A 228 5.96 9.55 -12.36
C ALA A 228 4.97 10.19 -13.32
N THR A 229 5.19 11.45 -13.64
CA THR A 229 4.42 12.20 -14.62
C THR A 229 5.38 12.96 -15.52
N ALA A 230 5.07 13.04 -16.81
CA ALA A 230 5.82 13.84 -17.76
C ALA A 230 4.89 14.46 -18.81
N GLU A 231 5.34 15.54 -19.40
CA GLU A 231 4.61 16.29 -20.45
C GLU A 231 5.57 16.61 -21.61
N GLY A 232 5.01 16.96 -22.76
CA GLY A 232 5.77 17.36 -23.95
C GLY A 232 6.12 16.22 -24.89
N ASP A 233 6.93 16.52 -25.91
CA ASP A 233 7.18 15.62 -27.05
C ASP A 233 7.94 14.34 -26.70
N ASN A 234 8.77 14.36 -25.64
CA ASN A 234 9.56 13.20 -25.17
C ASN A 234 8.99 12.61 -23.87
N ARG A 235 7.68 12.77 -23.62
CA ARG A 235 7.06 12.36 -22.36
C ARG A 235 7.22 10.88 -22.04
N ALA A 236 7.25 10.02 -23.05
CA ALA A 236 7.36 8.58 -22.88
C ALA A 236 8.69 8.17 -22.23
N GLU A 237 9.82 8.63 -22.77
CA GLU A 237 11.15 8.39 -22.20
C GLU A 237 11.30 9.08 -20.85
N ALA A 238 10.86 10.32 -20.74
CA ALA A 238 10.97 11.10 -19.49
C ALA A 238 10.17 10.47 -18.34
N VAL A 239 8.95 9.96 -18.58
CA VAL A 239 8.15 9.31 -17.54
C VAL A 239 8.74 7.96 -17.16
N ALA A 240 9.23 7.17 -18.13
CA ALA A 240 9.85 5.88 -17.86
C ALA A 240 11.13 6.05 -17.01
N GLU A 241 12.01 6.97 -17.40
CA GLU A 241 13.21 7.31 -16.62
C GLU A 241 12.86 7.80 -15.21
N ALA A 242 11.95 8.77 -15.10
CA ALA A 242 11.54 9.31 -13.80
C ALA A 242 10.90 8.25 -12.90
N SER A 243 10.16 7.28 -13.46
CA SER A 243 9.56 6.19 -12.70
C SER A 243 10.61 5.27 -12.08
N LEU A 244 11.72 5.01 -12.77
CA LEU A 244 12.79 4.15 -12.27
C LEU A 244 13.73 4.86 -11.26
N HIS A 245 13.75 6.19 -11.28
CA HIS A 245 14.56 7.01 -10.38
C HIS A 245 13.76 7.65 -9.25
N SER A 246 12.57 7.12 -8.97
CA SER A 246 11.76 7.62 -7.85
C SER A 246 12.53 7.43 -6.53
N PRO A 247 12.72 8.50 -5.76
CA PRO A 247 13.41 8.42 -4.46
C PRO A 247 12.62 7.65 -3.40
N LEU A 248 11.38 7.27 -3.71
CA LEU A 248 10.55 6.38 -2.89
C LEU A 248 10.93 4.91 -3.08
N LEU A 249 11.64 4.59 -4.16
CA LEU A 249 12.24 3.29 -4.37
C LEU A 249 13.48 3.16 -3.48
N ASP A 250 13.48 2.16 -2.63
CA ASP A 250 14.66 1.78 -1.86
C ASP A 250 15.70 1.24 -2.86
N HIS A 251 16.69 2.08 -3.18
CA HIS A 251 17.79 1.77 -4.12
C HIS A 251 17.31 1.21 -5.48
N ASN A 252 17.03 2.05 -6.45
CA ASN A 252 16.99 1.86 -7.93
C ASN A 252 16.98 0.42 -8.52
N LEU A 253 16.43 -0.56 -7.82
CA LEU A 253 16.56 -1.97 -8.17
C LEU A 253 15.27 -2.53 -8.74
N ILE A 254 14.89 -2.05 -9.92
CA ILE A 254 13.97 -2.79 -10.77
C ILE A 254 14.66 -4.02 -11.38
N SER A 255 15.98 -4.00 -11.44
CA SER A 255 16.80 -5.10 -11.96
C SER A 255 16.52 -6.40 -11.20
N GLY A 256 16.16 -7.45 -11.93
CA GLY A 256 15.76 -8.74 -11.37
C GLY A 256 14.31 -8.82 -10.91
N ALA A 257 13.49 -7.80 -11.17
CA ALA A 257 12.06 -7.90 -10.96
C ALA A 257 11.47 -9.03 -11.81
N ARG A 258 10.73 -9.94 -11.17
CA ARG A 258 10.08 -11.05 -11.87
C ARG A 258 8.77 -10.63 -12.51
N ASN A 259 8.03 -9.77 -11.83
CA ASN A 259 6.74 -9.27 -12.27
C ASN A 259 6.68 -7.76 -12.12
N ILE A 260 6.08 -7.10 -13.08
CA ILE A 260 5.84 -5.66 -13.08
C ILE A 260 4.37 -5.43 -13.41
N LEU A 261 3.71 -4.66 -12.57
CA LEU A 261 2.37 -4.17 -12.80
C LEU A 261 2.48 -2.69 -13.17
N LEU A 262 2.10 -2.35 -14.38
CA LEU A 262 2.27 -1.02 -14.95
C LEU A 262 0.90 -0.41 -15.26
N ASN A 263 0.67 0.80 -14.80
CA ASN A 263 -0.50 1.59 -15.18
C ASN A 263 -0.04 2.85 -15.93
N ILE A 264 -0.51 3.02 -17.15
CA ILE A 264 -0.25 4.19 -17.97
C ILE A 264 -1.55 4.99 -18.07
N SER A 265 -1.55 6.19 -17.53
CA SER A 265 -2.71 7.10 -17.56
C SER A 265 -2.37 8.37 -18.29
N VAL A 266 -3.27 8.85 -19.11
CA VAL A 266 -3.16 10.12 -19.87
C VAL A 266 -4.39 10.97 -19.62
N ALA A 267 -4.23 12.29 -19.73
CA ALA A 267 -5.34 13.22 -19.58
C ALA A 267 -6.37 13.09 -20.71
N ASN A 268 -5.91 12.78 -21.92
CA ASN A 268 -6.75 12.53 -23.10
C ASN A 268 -6.27 11.26 -23.81
N ALA A 269 -7.09 10.21 -23.79
CA ALA A 269 -6.75 8.91 -24.38
C ALA A 269 -6.49 8.98 -25.89
N GLU A 270 -7.11 9.92 -26.61
CA GLU A 270 -6.91 10.10 -28.06
C GLU A 270 -5.51 10.63 -28.41
N GLU A 271 -4.78 11.16 -27.42
CA GLU A 271 -3.42 11.70 -27.59
C GLU A 271 -2.31 10.69 -27.29
N LEU A 272 -2.63 9.50 -26.76
CA LEU A 272 -1.65 8.47 -26.49
C LEU A 272 -1.29 7.69 -27.74
N MET A 273 -0.05 7.82 -28.20
CA MET A 273 0.43 7.08 -29.34
C MET A 273 0.86 5.67 -28.95
N TYR A 274 0.55 4.67 -29.78
CA TYR A 274 0.99 3.29 -29.55
C TYR A 274 2.52 3.18 -29.39
N GLU A 275 3.26 3.97 -30.17
CA GLU A 275 4.72 4.03 -30.10
C GLU A 275 5.23 4.50 -28.73
N GLU A 276 4.52 5.41 -28.05
CA GLU A 276 4.87 5.87 -26.71
C GLU A 276 4.75 4.73 -25.68
N VAL A 277 3.68 3.96 -25.76
CA VAL A 277 3.48 2.78 -24.91
C VAL A 277 4.59 1.76 -25.13
N VAL A 278 4.93 1.46 -26.39
CA VAL A 278 6.02 0.53 -26.71
C VAL A 278 7.35 1.01 -26.14
N ARG A 279 7.69 2.29 -26.28
CA ARG A 279 8.93 2.86 -25.73
C ARG A 279 9.00 2.77 -24.22
N ILE A 280 7.89 3.03 -23.51
CA ILE A 280 7.82 2.88 -22.05
C ILE A 280 8.08 1.42 -21.67
N LEU A 281 7.41 0.47 -22.32
CA LEU A 281 7.56 -0.96 -22.04
C LEU A 281 8.99 -1.45 -22.30
N GLU A 282 9.58 -1.06 -23.43
CA GLU A 282 10.96 -1.42 -23.78
C GLU A 282 11.97 -0.84 -22.79
N TYR A 283 11.79 0.41 -22.38
CA TYR A 283 12.66 1.07 -21.41
C TYR A 283 12.61 0.35 -20.06
N ILE A 284 11.42 0.06 -19.55
CA ILE A 284 11.22 -0.64 -18.28
C ILE A 284 11.79 -2.06 -18.37
N GLN A 285 11.50 -2.79 -19.46
CA GLN A 285 12.01 -4.15 -19.66
C GLN A 285 13.54 -4.20 -19.71
N ALA A 286 14.18 -3.26 -20.39
CA ALA A 286 15.64 -3.18 -20.48
C ALA A 286 16.31 -3.02 -19.12
N HIS A 287 15.67 -2.28 -18.19
CA HIS A 287 16.21 -2.05 -16.84
C HIS A 287 15.83 -3.15 -15.84
N ALA A 288 14.72 -3.87 -16.09
CA ALA A 288 14.27 -4.97 -15.26
C ALA A 288 15.01 -6.29 -15.54
N SER A 289 15.46 -6.47 -16.79
CA SER A 289 16.10 -7.71 -17.24
C SER A 289 17.45 -7.92 -16.56
N VAL A 290 17.76 -9.18 -16.24
CA VAL A 290 19.03 -9.61 -15.67
C VAL A 290 19.63 -10.72 -16.51
N GLN A 291 20.92 -10.66 -16.76
CA GLN A 291 21.70 -11.74 -17.37
C GLN A 291 22.29 -12.62 -16.26
N ASP A 292 22.06 -13.93 -16.33
CA ASP A 292 22.66 -14.89 -15.42
C ASP A 292 24.12 -15.22 -15.80
N ASP A 293 24.79 -15.99 -14.94
CA ASP A 293 26.20 -16.40 -15.14
C ASP A 293 26.41 -17.24 -16.42
N ASN A 294 25.35 -17.78 -17.00
CA ASN A 294 25.37 -18.55 -18.25
C ASN A 294 25.08 -17.67 -19.48
N GLY A 295 24.87 -16.36 -19.30
CA GLY A 295 24.54 -15.44 -20.37
C GLY A 295 23.08 -15.44 -20.81
N VAL A 296 22.18 -16.12 -20.06
CA VAL A 296 20.75 -16.12 -20.35
C VAL A 296 20.08 -14.86 -19.77
N ILE A 297 19.33 -14.17 -20.62
CA ILE A 297 18.58 -12.98 -20.23
C ILE A 297 17.22 -13.41 -19.64
N HIS A 298 16.97 -13.02 -18.41
CA HIS A 298 15.69 -13.19 -17.72
C HIS A 298 14.89 -11.90 -17.79
N ASN A 299 13.80 -11.92 -18.50
CA ASN A 299 12.89 -10.80 -18.67
C ASN A 299 11.82 -10.78 -17.58
N ALA A 300 11.40 -9.58 -17.18
CA ALA A 300 10.25 -9.42 -16.30
C ALA A 300 8.94 -9.73 -17.04
N ASN A 301 7.97 -10.30 -16.34
CA ASN A 301 6.60 -10.39 -16.81
C ASN A 301 5.91 -9.04 -16.53
N ILE A 302 5.57 -8.30 -17.58
CA ILE A 302 4.90 -6.99 -17.46
C ILE A 302 3.41 -7.17 -17.78
N ILE A 303 2.55 -6.77 -16.83
CA ILE A 303 1.11 -6.62 -17.00
C ILE A 303 0.80 -5.12 -17.00
N TRP A 304 0.13 -4.63 -18.03
CA TRP A 304 -0.13 -3.21 -18.21
C TRP A 304 -1.52 -2.93 -18.80
#